data_8070cd414e5094a58688e2dc498ef5be
#
_entry.id   8070cd414e5094a58688e2dc498ef5be
#
_cell.length_a   1.000
_cell.length_b   1.000
_cell.length_c   1.000
_cell.angle_alpha   90.00
_cell.angle_beta   90.00
_cell.angle_gamma   90.00
#
_symmetry.space_group_name_H-M   'P 1'
#
loop_
_entity.id
_entity.type
_entity.pdbx_description
1 polymer ?
#
loop_
_entity_poly.entity_id
_entity_poly.type
_entity_poly.pdbx_seq_one_letter_code
_entity_poly.pdbx_strand_id
1 'polypeptide(L)'
;GIEAVEILKKESVDLLIMDIMMPRMDGIRATLKIREKHNIPIIILSAKSEDADKILGLNIGADDYITKPFNPLELVARVKSHLRRYMQLGSTAIKESEAIYTVGGLAINDDLKEVTVDGEQVKLTPIEYNILLLLVKHQGKVFSIDQIYENIWNENAVGVDNTVAVHIRHIREKIEINPKEPRYLKV
;
A
#
# COMPACT_ATOMS: atom_id res chain seq x y z
N GLY A 1 7.79 8.72 17.38
CA GLY A 1 8.04 9.18 16.02
C GLY A 1 9.52 9.35 15.71
N ILE A 2 10.24 10.19 16.44
CA ILE A 2 11.69 10.42 16.19
C ILE A 2 12.48 9.13 16.33
N GLU A 3 12.26 8.38 17.38
CA GLU A 3 12.93 7.11 17.66
C GLU A 3 12.68 6.06 16.56
N ALA A 4 11.46 5.95 16.03
CA ALA A 4 11.16 5.06 14.91
C ALA A 4 11.99 5.40 13.66
N VAL A 5 12.13 6.69 13.33
CA VAL A 5 12.95 7.16 12.22
C VAL A 5 14.45 6.85 12.45
N GLU A 6 14.92 6.89 13.70
CA GLU A 6 16.31 6.58 14.04
C GLU A 6 16.60 5.08 14.00
N ILE A 7 15.66 4.23 14.46
CA ILE A 7 15.77 2.77 14.38
C ILE A 7 15.88 2.33 12.92
N LEU A 8 15.03 2.84 12.05
CA LEU A 8 15.05 2.50 10.62
C LEU A 8 16.35 2.88 9.89
N LYS A 9 17.17 3.76 10.46
CA LYS A 9 18.51 4.05 9.91
C LYS A 9 19.55 3.01 10.29
N LYS A 10 19.30 2.23 11.34
CA LYS A 10 20.28 1.32 11.95
C LYS A 10 19.90 -0.14 11.81
N GLU A 11 18.62 -0.43 11.70
CA GLU A 11 18.08 -1.79 11.72
C GLU A 11 17.19 -2.03 10.50
N SER A 12 17.17 -3.28 10.04
CA SER A 12 16.20 -3.74 9.04
C SER A 12 14.86 -3.99 9.71
N VAL A 13 13.82 -3.36 9.19
CA VAL A 13 12.44 -3.49 9.67
C VAL A 13 11.56 -3.90 8.51
N ASP A 14 10.80 -4.96 8.67
CA ASP A 14 9.95 -5.52 7.62
C ASP A 14 8.53 -4.93 7.61
N LEU A 15 8.07 -4.37 8.73
CA LEU A 15 6.78 -3.72 8.89
C LEU A 15 6.81 -2.76 10.08
N LEU A 16 6.10 -1.67 9.96
CA LEU A 16 5.98 -0.66 11.01
C LEU A 16 4.52 -0.53 11.48
N ILE A 17 4.32 -0.58 12.80
CA ILE A 17 3.05 -0.20 13.44
C ILE A 17 3.27 1.18 14.07
N MET A 18 2.47 2.17 13.64
CA MET A 18 2.65 3.55 14.00
C MET A 18 1.42 4.12 14.70
N ASP A 19 1.58 4.55 15.95
CA ASP A 19 0.54 5.35 16.62
C ASP A 19 0.57 6.79 16.10
N ILE A 20 -0.60 7.38 15.86
CA ILE A 20 -0.68 8.80 15.49
C ILE A 20 -0.30 9.68 16.68
N MET A 21 -0.84 9.38 17.86
CA MET A 21 -0.71 10.23 19.05
C MET A 21 0.60 9.94 19.81
N MET A 22 1.69 10.51 19.32
CA MET A 22 3.00 10.40 19.97
C MET A 22 3.61 11.76 20.31
N PRO A 23 4.35 11.87 21.45
CA PRO A 23 5.01 13.10 21.82
C PRO A 23 6.15 13.47 20.86
N ARG A 24 6.47 14.76 20.76
CA ARG A 24 7.55 15.35 19.95
C ARG A 24 7.35 15.25 18.44
N MET A 25 7.11 14.07 17.90
CA MET A 25 6.79 13.83 16.47
C MET A 25 5.63 12.85 16.41
N ASP A 26 4.49 13.31 15.88
CA ASP A 26 3.32 12.48 15.65
C ASP A 26 3.55 11.42 14.57
N GLY A 27 2.67 10.41 14.51
CA GLY A 27 2.80 9.30 13.57
C GLY A 27 2.65 9.72 12.11
N ILE A 28 1.90 10.77 11.83
CA ILE A 28 1.69 11.30 10.48
C ILE A 28 3.01 11.85 9.93
N ARG A 29 3.64 12.74 10.67
CA ARG A 29 4.95 13.31 10.30
C ARG A 29 6.03 12.25 10.23
N ALA A 30 6.00 11.27 11.14
CA ALA A 30 6.95 10.16 11.12
C ALA A 30 6.78 9.32 9.85
N THR A 31 5.54 8.99 9.47
CA THR A 31 5.23 8.21 8.26
C THR A 31 5.71 8.93 7.00
N LEU A 32 5.42 10.20 6.84
CA LEU A 32 5.90 11.00 5.70
C LEU A 32 7.42 10.93 5.58
N LYS A 33 8.13 11.14 6.69
CA LYS A 33 9.59 11.13 6.72
C LYS A 33 10.19 9.75 6.42
N ILE A 34 9.52 8.69 6.84
CA ILE A 34 9.91 7.30 6.56
C ILE A 34 9.72 6.99 5.07
N ARG A 35 8.61 7.43 4.47
CA ARG A 35 8.30 7.20 3.04
C ARG A 35 9.29 7.87 2.08
N GLU A 36 10.01 8.89 2.50
CA GLU A 36 11.09 9.47 1.68
C GLU A 36 12.17 8.44 1.34
N LYS A 37 12.44 7.47 2.25
CA LYS A 37 13.60 6.56 2.15
C LYS A 37 13.23 5.08 2.20
N HIS A 38 12.10 4.72 2.80
CA HIS A 38 11.73 3.33 3.07
C HIS A 38 10.36 3.01 2.49
N ASN A 39 10.28 1.86 1.83
CA ASN A 39 9.05 1.34 1.23
C ASN A 39 8.56 0.07 1.95
N ILE A 40 8.65 0.04 3.28
CA ILE A 40 8.12 -1.03 4.13
C ILE A 40 6.62 -0.83 4.39
N PRO A 41 5.85 -1.89 4.66
CA PRO A 41 4.46 -1.74 5.06
C PRO A 41 4.31 -0.93 6.35
N ILE A 42 3.35 0.00 6.39
CA ILE A 42 3.05 0.84 7.55
C ILE A 42 1.57 0.70 7.90
N ILE A 43 1.29 0.22 9.11
CA ILE A 43 -0.06 0.16 9.69
C ILE A 43 -0.18 1.29 10.71
N ILE A 44 -1.15 2.18 10.52
CA ILE A 44 -1.43 3.26 11.46
C ILE A 44 -2.42 2.81 12.53
N LEU A 45 -2.12 3.10 13.80
CA LEU A 45 -3.06 2.99 14.92
C LEU A 45 -3.56 4.37 15.32
N SER A 46 -4.89 4.56 15.43
CA SER A 46 -5.47 5.82 15.86
C SER A 46 -6.62 5.65 16.84
N ALA A 47 -6.77 6.59 17.76
CA ALA A 47 -7.93 6.67 18.64
C ALA A 47 -9.15 7.30 17.96
N LYS A 48 -8.99 7.84 16.75
CA LYS A 48 -10.05 8.53 16.01
C LYS A 48 -10.68 7.61 14.98
N SER A 49 -11.99 7.51 15.04
CA SER A 49 -12.81 6.67 14.16
C SER A 49 -13.42 7.44 12.97
N GLU A 50 -13.16 8.75 12.88
CA GLU A 50 -13.69 9.57 11.79
C GLU A 50 -13.04 9.20 10.46
N ASP A 51 -13.83 9.09 9.41
CA ASP A 51 -13.36 8.72 8.07
C ASP A 51 -12.29 9.69 7.54
N ALA A 52 -12.37 10.97 7.92
CA ALA A 52 -11.37 11.98 7.58
C ALA A 52 -9.97 11.63 8.10
N ASP A 53 -9.85 11.07 9.31
CA ASP A 53 -8.56 10.68 9.89
C ASP A 53 -8.00 9.39 9.26
N LYS A 54 -8.87 8.46 8.88
CA LYS A 54 -8.48 7.27 8.10
C LYS A 54 -7.95 7.69 6.73
N ILE A 55 -8.69 8.54 6.02
CA ILE A 55 -8.30 9.07 4.72
C ILE A 55 -6.97 9.83 4.83
N LEU A 56 -6.80 10.63 5.89
CA LEU A 56 -5.54 11.35 6.12
C LEU A 56 -4.37 10.38 6.32
N GLY A 57 -4.55 9.35 7.17
CA GLY A 57 -3.53 8.32 7.40
C GLY A 57 -3.10 7.60 6.13
N LEU A 58 -4.06 7.20 5.31
CA LEU A 58 -3.79 6.55 4.03
C LEU A 58 -3.16 7.52 3.01
N ASN A 59 -3.62 8.78 2.97
CA ASN A 59 -3.09 9.82 2.07
C ASN A 59 -1.60 10.12 2.28
N ILE A 60 -1.08 9.91 3.47
CA ILE A 60 0.35 10.10 3.78
C ILE A 60 1.20 8.85 3.44
N GLY A 61 0.60 7.83 2.83
CA GLY A 61 1.29 6.64 2.37
C GLY A 61 1.29 5.47 3.35
N ALA A 62 0.39 5.43 4.34
CA ALA A 62 0.15 4.22 5.12
C ALA A 62 -0.51 3.15 4.25
N ASP A 63 -0.22 1.88 4.52
CA ASP A 63 -0.80 0.75 3.79
C ASP A 63 -2.10 0.26 4.44
N ASP A 64 -2.26 0.49 5.74
CA ASP A 64 -3.47 0.11 6.48
C ASP A 64 -3.69 1.01 7.70
N TYR A 65 -4.89 0.94 8.26
CA TYR A 65 -5.34 1.77 9.37
C TYR A 65 -6.22 0.97 10.32
N ILE A 66 -5.93 1.05 11.61
CA ILE A 66 -6.69 0.37 12.67
C ILE A 66 -7.12 1.37 13.73
N THR A 67 -8.41 1.37 14.06
CA THR A 67 -8.97 2.21 15.13
C THR A 67 -8.82 1.57 16.50
N LYS A 68 -8.46 2.37 17.49
CA LYS A 68 -8.47 2.00 18.92
C LYS A 68 -9.86 2.23 19.52
N PRO A 69 -10.37 1.33 20.39
CA PRO A 69 -9.76 0.05 20.77
C PRO A 69 -9.89 -1.00 19.67
N PHE A 70 -8.83 -1.78 19.45
CA PHE A 70 -8.80 -2.84 18.44
C PHE A 70 -8.70 -4.23 19.10
N ASN A 71 -9.16 -5.25 18.38
CA ASN A 71 -8.93 -6.64 18.78
C ASN A 71 -7.46 -7.01 18.47
N PRO A 72 -6.68 -7.49 19.47
CA PRO A 72 -5.29 -7.91 19.22
C PRO A 72 -5.16 -8.97 18.13
N LEU A 73 -6.14 -9.87 17.99
CA LEU A 73 -6.14 -10.90 16.94
C LEU A 73 -6.30 -10.28 15.54
N GLU A 74 -7.10 -9.22 15.41
CA GLU A 74 -7.24 -8.45 14.18
C GLU A 74 -5.91 -7.80 13.80
N LEU A 75 -5.25 -7.10 14.73
CA LEU A 75 -3.94 -6.51 14.48
C LEU A 75 -2.93 -7.56 14.01
N VAL A 76 -2.86 -8.72 14.69
CA VAL A 76 -1.95 -9.81 14.32
C VAL A 76 -2.27 -10.36 12.94
N ALA A 77 -3.55 -10.52 12.59
CA ALA A 77 -3.97 -10.99 11.27
C ALA A 77 -3.52 -10.03 10.16
N ARG A 78 -3.73 -8.72 10.35
CA ARG A 78 -3.32 -7.66 9.41
C ARG A 78 -1.80 -7.62 9.26
N VAL A 79 -1.04 -7.64 10.36
CA VAL A 79 0.43 -7.69 10.33
C VAL A 79 0.91 -8.91 9.54
N LYS A 80 0.40 -10.11 9.81
CA LYS A 80 0.76 -11.33 9.07
C LYS A 80 0.42 -11.21 7.58
N SER A 81 -0.71 -10.61 7.25
CA SER A 81 -1.14 -10.41 5.87
C SER A 81 -0.20 -9.47 5.10
N HIS A 82 0.16 -8.33 5.71
CA HIS A 82 1.11 -7.38 5.11
C HIS A 82 2.52 -7.95 5.00
N LEU A 83 3.03 -8.62 6.04
CA LEU A 83 4.35 -9.26 6.02
C LEU A 83 4.44 -10.35 4.96
N ARG A 84 3.44 -11.23 4.85
CA ARG A 84 3.42 -12.28 3.84
C ARG A 84 3.55 -11.70 2.43
N ARG A 85 2.80 -10.64 2.11
CA ARG A 85 2.86 -9.98 0.81
C ARG A 85 4.21 -9.29 0.60
N TYR A 86 4.71 -8.59 1.61
CA TYR A 86 5.98 -7.89 1.54
C TYR A 86 7.13 -8.86 1.35
N MET A 87 7.16 -9.99 2.07
CA MET A 87 8.18 -11.03 1.90
C MET A 87 8.05 -11.77 0.57
N GLN A 88 6.82 -11.99 0.07
CA GLN A 88 6.60 -12.53 -1.27
C GLN A 88 7.08 -11.59 -2.37
N LEU A 89 7.11 -10.28 -2.10
CA LEU A 89 7.75 -9.29 -2.98
C LEU A 89 9.29 -9.47 -3.04
N GLY A 90 9.90 -10.09 -2.02
CA GLY A 90 11.35 -10.32 -1.92
C GLY A 90 11.82 -11.75 -2.18
N SER A 91 10.93 -12.73 -2.28
CA SER A 91 11.32 -14.12 -2.50
C SER A 91 11.40 -14.44 -3.99
N THR A 92 12.62 -14.36 -4.54
CA THR A 92 12.99 -14.96 -5.82
C THR A 92 12.94 -16.49 -5.75
N ALA A 93 11.76 -17.07 -5.91
CA ALA A 93 11.67 -18.41 -6.44
C ALA A 93 11.92 -18.27 -7.95
N ILE A 94 13.10 -18.69 -8.40
CA ILE A 94 13.48 -18.75 -9.80
C ILE A 94 12.40 -19.59 -10.53
N LYS A 95 11.48 -18.92 -11.20
CA LYS A 95 10.66 -19.48 -12.26
C LYS A 95 11.08 -18.80 -13.55
N GLU A 96 11.56 -19.63 -14.48
CA GLU A 96 11.88 -19.26 -15.86
C GLU A 96 10.62 -18.77 -16.58
N SER A 97 10.24 -17.55 -16.34
CA SER A 97 9.49 -16.65 -17.23
C SER A 97 9.54 -15.27 -16.58
N GLU A 98 10.12 -14.33 -17.26
CA GLU A 98 10.03 -12.93 -16.86
C GLU A 98 8.54 -12.58 -16.77
N ALA A 99 8.04 -12.42 -15.54
CA ALA A 99 6.65 -12.06 -15.32
C ALA A 99 6.48 -10.54 -15.55
N ILE A 100 6.63 -10.15 -16.81
CA ILE A 100 6.42 -8.77 -17.26
C ILE A 100 5.00 -8.64 -17.78
N TYR A 101 4.24 -7.76 -17.17
CA TYR A 101 2.90 -7.39 -17.58
C TYR A 101 2.90 -6.01 -18.19
N THR A 102 2.32 -5.86 -19.40
CA THR A 102 2.28 -4.57 -20.11
C THR A 102 0.87 -4.18 -20.49
N VAL A 103 0.55 -2.90 -20.32
CA VAL A 103 -0.71 -2.27 -20.77
C VAL A 103 -0.37 -0.89 -21.35
N GLY A 104 -0.30 -0.77 -22.68
CA GLY A 104 0.18 0.45 -23.32
C GLY A 104 1.60 0.78 -22.88
N GLY A 105 1.81 1.97 -22.31
CA GLY A 105 3.12 2.39 -21.78
C GLY A 105 3.41 1.94 -20.35
N LEU A 106 2.42 1.36 -19.64
CA LEU A 106 2.61 0.82 -18.30
C LEU A 106 3.25 -0.57 -18.39
N ALA A 107 4.35 -0.79 -17.69
CA ALA A 107 4.98 -2.10 -17.54
C ALA A 107 5.24 -2.42 -16.06
N ILE A 108 4.98 -3.66 -15.68
CA ILE A 108 5.25 -4.20 -14.35
C ILE A 108 6.15 -5.42 -14.51
N ASN A 109 7.33 -5.37 -13.94
CA ASN A 109 8.20 -6.53 -13.77
C ASN A 109 7.95 -7.11 -12.37
N ASP A 110 7.23 -8.23 -12.30
CA ASP A 110 6.83 -8.84 -11.02
C ASP A 110 8.00 -9.55 -10.33
N ASP A 111 9.06 -9.90 -11.04
CA ASP A 111 10.26 -10.48 -10.45
C ASP A 111 11.11 -9.42 -9.74
N LEU A 112 11.30 -8.27 -10.38
CA LEU A 112 12.05 -7.14 -9.80
C LEU A 112 11.20 -6.22 -8.94
N LYS A 113 9.86 -6.39 -8.95
CA LYS A 113 8.88 -5.50 -8.29
C LYS A 113 8.98 -4.05 -8.77
N GLU A 114 9.29 -3.88 -10.03
CA GLU A 114 9.44 -2.59 -10.68
C GLU A 114 8.21 -2.25 -11.52
N VAL A 115 7.86 -0.98 -11.49
CA VAL A 115 6.78 -0.42 -12.31
C VAL A 115 7.36 0.74 -13.12
N THR A 116 7.08 0.75 -14.41
CA THR A 116 7.46 1.86 -15.29
C THR A 116 6.26 2.35 -16.10
N VAL A 117 6.23 3.64 -16.40
CA VAL A 117 5.26 4.25 -17.31
C VAL A 117 6.04 4.99 -18.38
N ASP A 118 5.84 4.62 -19.64
CA ASP A 118 6.57 5.15 -20.79
C ASP A 118 8.11 5.11 -20.60
N GLY A 119 8.61 4.08 -19.88
CA GLY A 119 10.01 3.85 -19.57
C GLY A 119 10.51 4.52 -18.29
N GLU A 120 9.77 5.42 -17.69
CA GLU A 120 10.12 6.10 -16.43
C GLU A 120 9.68 5.28 -15.22
N GLN A 121 10.58 5.11 -14.25
CA GLN A 121 10.30 4.32 -13.04
C GLN A 121 9.33 5.03 -12.10
N VAL A 122 8.31 4.31 -11.66
CA VAL A 122 7.28 4.78 -10.73
C VAL A 122 7.40 4.10 -9.37
N LYS A 123 7.50 4.88 -8.29
CA LYS A 123 7.55 4.36 -6.91
C LYS A 123 6.14 4.20 -6.36
N LEU A 124 5.74 2.95 -6.15
CA LEU A 124 4.50 2.60 -5.47
C LEU A 124 4.78 2.09 -4.05
N THR A 125 3.84 2.31 -3.13
CA THR A 125 3.88 1.61 -1.84
C THR A 125 3.57 0.13 -2.03
N PRO A 126 3.89 -0.76 -1.07
CA PRO A 126 3.61 -2.19 -1.19
C PRO A 126 2.15 -2.51 -1.52
N ILE A 127 1.21 -1.78 -0.92
CA ILE A 127 -0.22 -1.99 -1.15
C ILE A 127 -0.65 -1.48 -2.53
N GLU A 128 -0.18 -0.32 -2.97
CA GLU A 128 -0.43 0.23 -4.29
C GLU A 128 0.08 -0.71 -5.39
N TYR A 129 1.29 -1.25 -5.19
CA TYR A 129 1.87 -2.24 -6.10
C TYR A 129 0.98 -3.48 -6.22
N ASN A 130 0.54 -4.05 -5.10
CA ASN A 130 -0.30 -5.25 -5.09
C ASN A 130 -1.67 -5.01 -5.75
N ILE A 131 -2.28 -3.86 -5.52
CA ILE A 131 -3.53 -3.48 -6.18
C ILE A 131 -3.32 -3.37 -7.69
N LEU A 132 -2.29 -2.65 -8.11
CA LEU A 132 -2.00 -2.48 -9.54
C LEU A 132 -1.70 -3.82 -10.22
N LEU A 133 -0.90 -4.68 -9.59
CA LEU A 133 -0.58 -6.01 -10.09
C LEU A 133 -1.83 -6.90 -10.23
N LEU A 134 -2.73 -6.87 -9.23
CA LEU A 134 -4.00 -7.60 -9.31
C LEU A 134 -4.80 -7.18 -10.54
N LEU A 135 -4.92 -5.88 -10.77
CA LEU A 135 -5.70 -5.33 -11.88
C LEU A 135 -5.05 -5.63 -13.24
N VAL A 136 -3.74 -5.49 -13.34
CA VAL A 136 -3.00 -5.76 -14.59
C VAL A 136 -2.99 -7.26 -14.94
N LYS A 137 -2.91 -8.16 -13.96
CA LYS A 137 -3.06 -9.61 -14.18
C LYS A 137 -4.44 -10.01 -14.71
N HIS A 138 -5.45 -9.17 -14.48
CA HIS A 138 -6.84 -9.45 -14.87
C HIS A 138 -7.39 -8.33 -15.79
N GLN A 139 -6.64 -7.99 -16.84
CA GLN A 139 -7.04 -6.97 -17.80
C GLN A 139 -8.44 -7.18 -18.35
N GLY A 140 -9.23 -6.12 -18.42
CA GLY A 140 -10.62 -6.16 -18.91
C GLY A 140 -11.65 -6.69 -17.91
N LYS A 141 -11.23 -7.20 -16.75
CA LYS A 141 -12.13 -7.57 -15.66
C LYS A 141 -12.43 -6.37 -14.78
N VAL A 142 -13.72 -6.16 -14.48
CA VAL A 142 -14.16 -5.17 -13.50
C VAL A 142 -14.14 -5.78 -12.11
N PHE A 143 -13.52 -5.10 -11.15
CA PHE A 143 -13.52 -5.47 -9.74
C PHE A 143 -14.32 -4.46 -8.94
N SER A 144 -15.18 -4.91 -8.03
CA SER A 144 -15.77 -4.05 -7.02
C SER A 144 -14.71 -3.65 -5.97
N ILE A 145 -14.97 -2.59 -5.22
CA ILE A 145 -14.13 -2.17 -4.09
C ILE A 145 -13.93 -3.33 -3.11
N ASP A 146 -15.03 -4.04 -2.77
CA ASP A 146 -15.00 -5.18 -1.88
C ASP A 146 -14.12 -6.31 -2.41
N GLN A 147 -14.23 -6.63 -3.70
CA GLN A 147 -13.40 -7.65 -4.33
C GLN A 147 -11.91 -7.27 -4.31
N ILE A 148 -11.57 -6.01 -4.57
CA ILE A 148 -10.18 -5.55 -4.45
C ILE A 148 -9.71 -5.70 -3.01
N TYR A 149 -10.53 -5.26 -2.04
CA TYR A 149 -10.20 -5.35 -0.64
C TYR A 149 -9.97 -6.81 -0.21
N GLU A 150 -10.92 -7.69 -0.47
CA GLU A 150 -10.83 -9.12 -0.12
C GLU A 150 -9.59 -9.80 -0.72
N ASN A 151 -9.28 -9.51 -1.98
CA ASN A 151 -8.09 -10.06 -2.64
C ASN A 151 -6.78 -9.53 -2.05
N ILE A 152 -6.75 -8.25 -1.66
CA ILE A 152 -5.53 -7.58 -1.22
C ILE A 152 -5.35 -7.69 0.29
N TRP A 153 -6.38 -7.55 1.11
CA TRP A 153 -6.25 -7.68 2.57
C TRP A 153 -6.52 -9.10 3.06
N ASN A 154 -7.15 -9.95 2.24
CA ASN A 154 -7.55 -11.32 2.57
C ASN A 154 -8.50 -11.38 3.79
N GLU A 155 -9.39 -10.42 3.87
CA GLU A 155 -10.39 -10.23 4.91
C GLU A 155 -11.73 -9.89 4.26
N ASN A 156 -12.84 -10.19 4.94
CA ASN A 156 -14.16 -9.79 4.46
C ASN A 156 -14.27 -8.25 4.44
N ALA A 157 -14.82 -7.72 3.37
CA ALA A 157 -15.03 -6.28 3.18
C ALA A 157 -16.22 -5.78 4.03
N VAL A 158 -16.03 -5.68 5.34
CA VAL A 158 -17.04 -5.12 6.25
C VAL A 158 -16.60 -3.71 6.67
N GLY A 159 -17.32 -2.68 6.22
CA GLY A 159 -17.06 -1.28 6.60
C GLY A 159 -15.78 -0.69 6.03
N VAL A 160 -15.41 -1.05 4.80
CA VAL A 160 -14.12 -0.73 4.15
C VAL A 160 -14.19 0.47 3.21
N ASP A 161 -15.17 1.33 3.38
CA ASP A 161 -15.70 2.24 2.36
C ASP A 161 -14.70 3.12 1.60
N ASN A 162 -13.56 3.51 2.19
CA ASN A 162 -12.68 4.47 1.54
C ASN A 162 -11.23 4.00 1.31
N THR A 163 -10.81 2.91 1.93
CA THR A 163 -9.39 2.48 1.90
C THR A 163 -8.92 2.20 0.47
N VAL A 164 -9.65 1.37 -0.26
CA VAL A 164 -9.31 1.03 -1.66
C VAL A 164 -9.36 2.27 -2.56
N ALA A 165 -10.39 3.12 -2.39
CA ALA A 165 -10.57 4.32 -3.21
C ALA A 165 -9.39 5.30 -3.06
N VAL A 166 -8.85 5.46 -1.84
CA VAL A 166 -7.67 6.28 -1.57
C VAL A 166 -6.44 5.72 -2.29
N HIS A 167 -6.19 4.42 -2.20
CA HIS A 167 -5.06 3.80 -2.90
C HIS A 167 -5.19 3.87 -4.42
N ILE A 168 -6.39 3.64 -4.97
CA ILE A 168 -6.65 3.81 -6.42
C ILE A 168 -6.35 5.25 -6.86
N ARG A 169 -6.75 6.25 -6.05
CA ARG A 169 -6.42 7.65 -6.35
C ARG A 169 -4.91 7.87 -6.38
N HIS A 170 -4.17 7.39 -5.38
CA HIS A 170 -2.71 7.53 -5.33
C HIS A 170 -2.01 6.82 -6.49
N ILE A 171 -2.48 5.61 -6.86
CA ILE A 171 -1.95 4.92 -8.03
C ILE A 171 -2.15 5.78 -9.27
N ARG A 172 -3.37 6.32 -9.49
CA ARG A 172 -3.65 7.22 -10.62
C ARG A 172 -2.74 8.44 -10.63
N GLU A 173 -2.55 9.10 -9.48
CA GLU A 173 -1.66 10.26 -9.35
C GLU A 173 -0.21 9.94 -9.77
N LYS A 174 0.20 8.68 -9.70
CA LYS A 174 1.56 8.23 -10.01
C LYS A 174 1.72 7.67 -11.43
N ILE A 175 0.69 7.06 -12.01
CA ILE A 175 0.80 6.38 -13.31
C ILE A 175 0.03 7.07 -14.43
N GLU A 176 -0.92 7.97 -14.15
CA GLU A 176 -1.74 8.63 -15.14
C GLU A 176 -1.23 10.05 -15.43
N ILE A 177 -1.23 10.45 -16.68
CA ILE A 177 -0.94 11.84 -17.07
C ILE A 177 -2.02 12.78 -16.50
N ASN A 178 -3.29 12.36 -16.59
CA ASN A 178 -4.42 13.05 -15.98
C ASN A 178 -5.22 12.08 -15.10
N PRO A 179 -5.08 12.15 -13.77
CA PRO A 179 -5.80 11.26 -12.86
C PRO A 179 -7.33 11.34 -12.94
N LYS A 180 -7.88 12.46 -13.45
CA LYS A 180 -9.34 12.64 -13.64
C LYS A 180 -9.86 11.97 -14.90
N GLU A 181 -8.98 11.77 -15.90
CA GLU A 181 -9.26 11.07 -17.15
C GLU A 181 -8.31 9.90 -17.34
N PRO A 182 -8.42 8.84 -16.50
CA PRO A 182 -7.44 7.80 -16.42
C PRO A 182 -7.37 6.97 -17.70
N ARG A 183 -6.16 6.70 -18.16
CA ARG A 183 -5.87 5.85 -19.32
C ARG A 183 -5.85 4.36 -18.92
N TYR A 184 -5.26 4.05 -17.77
CA TYR A 184 -5.03 2.69 -17.29
C TYR A 184 -6.09 2.21 -16.31
N LEU A 185 -6.33 2.95 -15.21
CA LEU A 185 -7.26 2.59 -14.15
C LEU A 185 -8.62 3.28 -14.36
N LYS A 186 -9.49 2.65 -15.16
CA LYS A 186 -10.86 3.12 -15.40
C LYS A 186 -11.84 2.60 -14.34
N VAL A 187 -12.92 3.36 -14.09
CA VAL A 187 -14.05 2.97 -13.24
C VAL A 187 -15.26 2.75 -14.14
#